data_6cda8e2449c90ea3348bb4588a7e95a7
#
_entry.id   6cda8e2449c90ea3348bb4588a7e95a7
#
_cell.length_a   1.000
_cell.length_b   1.000
_cell.length_c   1.000
_cell.angle_alpha   90.00
_cell.angle_beta   90.00
_cell.angle_gamma   90.00
#
_symmetry.space_group_name_H-M   'P 1'
#
loop_
_entity.id
_entity.type
_entity.pdbx_description
1 polymer ?
#
loop_
_entity_poly.entity_id
_entity_poly.type
_entity_poly.pdbx_seq_one_letter_code
_entity_poly.pdbx_strand_id
1 'polypeptide(L)'
;MIRRREILALPLLGVLPRAIAQNFHCGILVVGAGGAGLAAALEASAYSDSVVLIEKESFIGGDTLYSGGFFNAPNTEFQNRKGIKDSEEFYLQQITQSANGRGNPKVQTKLAKEAA
;
A
#
# COMPACT_ATOMS: atom_id res chain seq x y z
N MET A 1 -19.58 13.89 -6.77
CA MET A 1 -19.35 13.36 -8.14
C MET A 1 -17.84 13.34 -8.34
N ILE A 2 -17.21 12.18 -8.08
CA ILE A 2 -15.75 12.01 -8.15
C ILE A 2 -15.38 11.95 -9.62
N ARG A 3 -14.65 12.94 -10.12
CA ARG A 3 -14.05 12.87 -11.46
C ARG A 3 -12.99 11.77 -11.44
N ARG A 4 -13.16 10.73 -12.24
CA ARG A 4 -12.13 9.73 -12.51
C ARG A 4 -10.97 10.46 -13.20
N ARG A 5 -9.88 10.64 -12.47
CA ARG A 5 -8.61 11.09 -13.02
C ARG A 5 -7.90 9.86 -13.57
N GLU A 6 -7.37 9.95 -14.78
CA GLU A 6 -6.75 8.82 -15.45
C GLU A 6 -5.39 8.54 -14.80
N ILE A 7 -5.26 7.35 -14.21
CA ILE A 7 -3.98 6.82 -13.75
C ILE A 7 -3.44 5.98 -14.91
N LEU A 8 -2.38 6.45 -15.54
CA LEU A 8 -1.67 5.70 -16.58
C LEU A 8 -0.68 4.75 -15.91
N ALA A 9 -0.97 3.44 -15.93
CA ALA A 9 -0.02 2.39 -15.56
C ALA A 9 0.67 1.88 -16.83
N LEU A 10 1.97 2.14 -16.93
CA LEU A 10 2.80 1.67 -18.05
C LEU A 10 3.66 0.48 -17.58
N PRO A 11 3.52 -0.72 -18.19
CA PRO A 11 4.45 -1.81 -17.95
C PRO A 11 5.79 -1.47 -18.61
N LEU A 12 6.87 -1.44 -17.85
CA LEU A 12 8.22 -1.27 -18.35
C LEU A 12 8.77 -2.63 -18.78
N LEU A 13 8.37 -3.09 -19.97
CA LEU A 13 8.93 -4.30 -20.59
C LEU A 13 10.39 -4.06 -20.98
N GLY A 14 11.27 -4.93 -20.53
CA GLY A 14 12.74 -4.83 -20.60
C GLY A 14 13.41 -4.85 -21.97
N VAL A 15 12.74 -4.49 -23.05
CA VAL A 15 13.36 -4.22 -24.36
C VAL A 15 12.62 -3.09 -25.03
N LEU A 16 12.92 -1.85 -24.64
CA LEU A 16 12.54 -0.71 -25.47
C LEU A 16 13.58 -0.53 -26.55
N PRO A 17 13.21 -0.56 -27.85
CA PRO A 17 14.10 -0.09 -28.90
C PRO A 17 14.47 1.37 -28.59
N ARG A 18 15.73 1.70 -28.77
CA ARG A 18 16.40 2.97 -28.44
C ARG A 18 15.74 4.24 -29.02
N ALA A 19 14.62 4.08 -29.74
CA ALA A 19 13.93 5.14 -30.48
C ALA A 19 12.71 5.75 -29.77
N ILE A 20 12.31 5.28 -28.59
CA ILE A 20 11.13 5.82 -27.88
C ILE A 20 11.52 6.27 -26.48
N ALA A 21 12.48 7.19 -26.39
CA ALA A 21 12.62 8.01 -25.20
C ALA A 21 11.56 9.13 -25.28
N GLN A 22 10.33 8.82 -24.94
CA GLN A 22 9.33 9.85 -24.71
C GLN A 22 9.61 10.48 -23.35
N ASN A 23 9.83 11.77 -23.31
CA ASN A 23 9.91 12.53 -22.07
C ASN A 23 8.48 12.66 -21.53
N PHE A 24 8.18 11.97 -20.45
CA PHE A 24 6.94 12.17 -19.71
C PHE A 24 7.18 13.25 -18.66
N HIS A 25 6.33 14.27 -18.64
CA HIS A 25 6.27 15.25 -17.57
C HIS A 25 5.10 14.90 -16.66
N CYS A 26 5.38 14.74 -15.38
CA CYS A 26 4.34 14.50 -14.38
C CYS A 26 4.57 15.33 -13.13
N GLY A 27 3.51 15.65 -12.44
CA GLY A 27 3.58 16.35 -11.16
C GLY A 27 4.09 15.43 -10.05
N ILE A 28 3.64 14.17 -10.06
CA ILE A 28 4.04 13.15 -9.09
C ILE A 28 4.33 11.84 -9.83
N LEU A 29 5.52 11.27 -9.56
CA LEU A 29 5.92 9.97 -10.06
C LEU A 29 5.93 8.97 -8.90
N VAL A 30 5.18 7.88 -9.04
CA VAL A 30 5.21 6.73 -8.11
C VAL A 30 5.91 5.56 -8.79
N VAL A 31 6.90 4.99 -8.14
CA VAL A 31 7.70 3.88 -8.66
C VAL A 31 7.37 2.60 -7.92
N GLY A 32 6.82 1.63 -8.65
CA GLY A 32 6.35 0.34 -8.13
C GLY A 32 4.84 0.34 -7.88
N ALA A 33 4.13 -0.63 -8.47
CA ALA A 33 2.69 -0.79 -8.36
C ALA A 33 2.27 -1.94 -7.43
N GLY A 34 3.02 -2.18 -6.37
CA GLY A 34 2.59 -3.00 -5.23
C GLY A 34 1.55 -2.26 -4.39
N GLY A 35 1.04 -2.88 -3.33
CA GLY A 35 0.00 -2.29 -2.48
C GLY A 35 0.35 -0.89 -1.96
N ALA A 36 1.58 -0.67 -1.53
CA ALA A 36 2.03 0.65 -1.06
C ALA A 36 2.05 1.70 -2.18
N GLY A 37 2.55 1.34 -3.38
CA GLY A 37 2.58 2.25 -4.52
C GLY A 37 1.19 2.58 -5.04
N LEU A 38 0.28 1.62 -5.07
CA LEU A 38 -1.12 1.85 -5.45
C LEU A 38 -1.82 2.79 -4.45
N ALA A 39 -1.61 2.59 -3.14
CA ALA A 39 -2.15 3.49 -2.13
C ALA A 39 -1.57 4.90 -2.25
N ALA A 40 -0.26 5.01 -2.46
CA ALA A 40 0.41 6.30 -2.65
C ALA A 40 -0.09 7.03 -3.91
N ALA A 41 -0.26 6.31 -5.02
CA ALA A 41 -0.78 6.90 -6.27
C ALA A 41 -2.23 7.36 -6.13
N LEU A 42 -3.05 6.59 -5.42
CA LEU A 42 -4.44 6.93 -5.13
C LEU A 42 -4.50 8.23 -4.30
N GLU A 43 -3.75 8.30 -3.22
CA GLU A 43 -3.69 9.49 -2.37
C GLU A 43 -3.13 10.68 -3.15
N ALA A 44 -2.04 10.51 -3.87
CA ALA A 44 -1.43 11.56 -4.70
C ALA A 44 -2.42 12.14 -5.72
N SER A 45 -3.35 11.34 -6.24
CA SER A 45 -4.36 11.78 -7.20
C SER A 45 -5.37 12.78 -6.63
N ALA A 46 -5.45 12.91 -5.31
CA ALA A 46 -6.25 13.94 -4.64
C ALA A 46 -5.59 15.32 -4.72
N TYR A 47 -4.26 15.35 -4.88
CA TYR A 47 -3.46 16.58 -4.82
C TYR A 47 -2.87 16.99 -6.18
N SER A 48 -2.87 16.10 -7.18
CA SER A 48 -2.30 16.37 -8.50
C SER A 48 -3.14 15.76 -9.61
N ASP A 49 -3.31 16.51 -10.70
CA ASP A 49 -3.97 16.02 -11.92
C ASP A 49 -3.02 15.19 -12.80
N SER A 50 -1.73 15.17 -12.47
CA SER A 50 -0.68 14.50 -13.25
C SER A 50 0.12 13.56 -12.36
N VAL A 51 -0.45 12.39 -12.10
CA VAL A 51 0.21 11.29 -11.38
C VAL A 51 0.54 10.17 -12.35
N VAL A 52 1.79 9.76 -12.38
CA VAL A 52 2.28 8.62 -13.16
C VAL A 52 2.77 7.54 -12.20
N LEU A 53 2.26 6.32 -12.39
CA LEU A 53 2.69 5.12 -11.69
C LEU A 53 3.44 4.21 -12.67
N ILE A 54 4.68 3.86 -12.35
CA ILE A 54 5.48 2.95 -13.17
C ILE A 54 5.73 1.63 -12.43
N GLU A 55 5.68 0.52 -13.17
CA GLU A 55 5.92 -0.83 -12.67
C GLU A 55 6.90 -1.55 -13.59
N LYS A 56 7.84 -2.31 -13.00
CA LYS A 56 8.84 -3.09 -13.76
C LYS A 56 8.25 -4.38 -14.33
N GLU A 57 7.27 -4.96 -13.63
CA GLU A 57 6.60 -6.19 -14.04
C GLU A 57 5.48 -5.90 -15.05
N SER A 58 5.07 -6.93 -15.78
CA SER A 58 3.95 -6.83 -16.75
C SER A 58 2.57 -6.74 -16.10
N PHE A 59 2.50 -6.82 -14.77
CA PHE A 59 1.26 -6.76 -13.98
C PHE A 59 1.46 -5.90 -12.74
N ILE A 60 0.37 -5.37 -12.22
CA ILE A 60 0.33 -4.57 -10.99
C ILE A 60 -0.02 -5.44 -9.79
N GLY A 61 0.32 -4.99 -8.58
CA GLY A 61 -0.03 -5.64 -7.32
C GLY A 61 1.19 -6.10 -6.50
N GLY A 62 2.30 -6.47 -7.17
CA GLY A 62 3.50 -6.96 -6.51
C GLY A 62 3.18 -8.10 -5.54
N ASP A 63 3.92 -8.21 -4.44
CA ASP A 63 3.70 -9.24 -3.42
C ASP A 63 2.33 -9.14 -2.74
N THR A 64 1.69 -7.97 -2.76
CA THR A 64 0.35 -7.78 -2.22
C THR A 64 -0.70 -8.61 -2.96
N LEU A 65 -0.51 -8.86 -4.26
CA LEU A 65 -1.40 -9.70 -5.06
C LEU A 65 -1.44 -11.15 -4.56
N TYR A 66 -0.32 -11.63 -4.01
CA TYR A 66 -0.18 -12.99 -3.49
C TYR A 66 -0.53 -13.09 -2.00
N SER A 67 -0.87 -11.99 -1.35
CA SER A 67 -1.33 -11.99 0.04
C SER A 67 -2.73 -12.62 0.15
N GLY A 68 -3.04 -13.18 1.30
CA GLY A 68 -4.37 -13.72 1.58
C GLY A 68 -5.47 -12.67 1.76
N GLY A 69 -5.15 -11.39 1.63
CA GLY A 69 -6.08 -10.27 1.81
C GLY A 69 -6.48 -10.05 3.29
N PHE A 70 -5.75 -10.64 4.23
CA PHE A 70 -6.01 -10.43 5.65
C PHE A 70 -5.35 -9.14 6.13
N PHE A 71 -6.10 -8.38 6.92
CA PHE A 71 -5.62 -7.23 7.64
C PHE A 71 -5.89 -7.44 9.12
N ASN A 72 -4.84 -7.50 9.93
CA ASN A 72 -4.97 -7.68 11.38
C ASN A 72 -5.08 -6.31 12.06
N ALA A 73 -6.13 -6.14 12.84
CA ALA A 73 -6.35 -4.95 13.65
C ALA A 73 -7.04 -5.33 14.96
N PRO A 74 -6.70 -4.68 16.08
CA PRO A 74 -7.36 -4.91 17.37
C PRO A 74 -8.67 -4.12 17.45
N ASN A 75 -9.57 -4.54 18.35
CA ASN A 75 -10.81 -3.81 18.70
C ASN A 75 -11.70 -3.43 17.53
N THR A 76 -11.70 -4.21 16.45
CA THR A 76 -12.53 -3.93 15.28
C THR A 76 -14.01 -4.03 15.62
N GLU A 77 -14.84 -3.29 14.88
CA GLU A 77 -16.30 -3.38 15.02
C GLU A 77 -16.81 -4.83 14.81
N PHE A 78 -16.18 -5.61 13.93
CA PHE A 78 -16.51 -7.02 13.72
C PHE A 78 -16.23 -7.88 14.95
N GLN A 79 -15.12 -7.67 15.65
CA GLN A 79 -14.80 -8.36 16.90
C GLN A 79 -15.79 -7.99 17.98
N ASN A 80 -16.12 -6.70 18.13
CA ASN A 80 -17.09 -6.20 19.11
C ASN A 80 -18.47 -6.79 18.89
N ARG A 81 -18.96 -6.84 17.65
CA ARG A 81 -20.25 -7.47 17.30
C ARG A 81 -20.31 -8.95 17.63
N LYS A 82 -19.18 -9.65 17.59
CA LYS A 82 -19.06 -11.09 17.93
C LYS A 82 -18.72 -11.33 19.39
N GLY A 83 -18.60 -10.31 20.22
CA GLY A 83 -18.21 -10.44 21.62
C GLY A 83 -16.75 -10.90 21.81
N ILE A 84 -15.90 -10.77 20.80
CA ILE A 84 -14.48 -11.09 20.87
C ILE A 84 -13.79 -9.94 21.61
N LYS A 85 -13.19 -10.26 22.75
CA LYS A 85 -12.39 -9.29 23.52
C LYS A 85 -10.98 -9.24 22.94
N ASP A 86 -10.56 -8.05 22.56
CA ASP A 86 -9.22 -7.76 22.06
C ASP A 86 -8.75 -6.41 22.60
N SER A 87 -7.45 -6.11 22.51
CA SER A 87 -6.90 -4.81 22.92
C SER A 87 -5.66 -4.45 22.10
N GLU A 88 -5.37 -3.15 22.06
CA GLU A 88 -4.13 -2.62 21.45
C GLU A 88 -2.89 -3.23 22.09
N GLU A 89 -2.88 -3.42 23.42
CA GLU A 89 -1.78 -4.00 24.16
C GLU A 89 -1.55 -5.46 23.79
N PHE A 90 -2.64 -6.24 23.68
CA PHE A 90 -2.58 -7.64 23.27
C PHE A 90 -2.06 -7.77 21.84
N TYR A 91 -2.56 -6.95 20.93
CA TYR A 91 -2.10 -6.91 19.55
C TYR A 91 -0.62 -6.51 19.45
N LEU A 92 -0.20 -5.48 20.21
CA LEU A 92 1.21 -5.09 20.28
C LEU A 92 2.10 -6.21 20.78
N GLN A 93 1.66 -6.97 21.78
CA GLN A 93 2.38 -8.14 22.27
C GLN A 93 2.52 -9.20 21.18
N GLN A 94 1.45 -9.50 20.46
CA GLN A 94 1.46 -10.49 19.37
C GLN A 94 2.42 -10.11 18.24
N ILE A 95 2.37 -8.87 17.75
CA ILE A 95 3.27 -8.43 16.67
C ILE A 95 4.73 -8.40 17.12
N THR A 96 5.00 -8.01 18.36
CA THR A 96 6.36 -8.00 18.92
C THR A 96 6.90 -9.42 19.07
N GLN A 97 6.09 -10.35 19.54
CA GLN A 97 6.45 -11.76 19.69
C GLN A 97 6.69 -12.41 18.31
N SER A 98 5.78 -12.19 17.35
CA SER A 98 5.92 -12.72 15.98
C SER A 98 7.15 -12.20 15.27
N ALA A 99 7.55 -10.97 15.56
CA ALA A 99 8.77 -10.36 15.03
C ALA A 99 10.05 -10.83 15.73
N ASN A 100 9.97 -11.69 16.75
CA ASN A 100 11.13 -12.13 17.56
C ASN A 100 11.96 -10.95 18.08
N GLY A 101 11.32 -9.90 18.57
CA GLY A 101 11.96 -8.67 19.02
C GLY A 101 12.60 -7.82 17.91
N ARG A 102 12.41 -8.19 16.65
CA ARG A 102 12.84 -7.39 15.49
C ARG A 102 11.76 -6.35 15.17
N GLY A 103 12.20 -5.26 14.55
CA GLY A 103 11.30 -4.19 14.15
C GLY A 103 11.44 -2.94 15.00
N ASN A 104 10.83 -1.86 14.55
CA ASN A 104 10.88 -0.59 15.25
C ASN A 104 9.73 -0.51 16.26
N PRO A 105 10.00 -0.42 17.58
CA PRO A 105 8.95 -0.39 18.61
C PRO A 105 7.97 0.77 18.45
N LYS A 106 8.43 1.94 17.98
CA LYS A 106 7.56 3.09 17.73
C LYS A 106 6.55 2.83 16.64
N VAL A 107 6.99 2.17 15.55
CA VAL A 107 6.11 1.79 14.43
C VAL A 107 5.10 0.73 14.87
N GLN A 108 5.55 -0.28 15.60
CA GLN A 108 4.66 -1.33 16.15
C GLN A 108 3.59 -0.74 17.09
N THR A 109 3.99 0.17 17.98
CA THR A 109 3.04 0.85 18.86
C THR A 109 2.04 1.70 18.09
N LYS A 110 2.50 2.44 17.08
CA LYS A 110 1.62 3.25 16.23
C LYS A 110 0.64 2.36 15.48
N LEU A 111 1.12 1.25 14.88
CA LEU A 111 0.27 0.29 14.18
C LEU A 111 -0.81 -0.27 15.10
N ALA A 112 -0.46 -0.69 16.33
CA ALA A 112 -1.42 -1.23 17.28
C ALA A 112 -2.53 -0.23 17.67
N LYS A 113 -2.22 1.07 17.70
CA LYS A 113 -3.18 2.12 18.06
C LYS A 113 -4.06 2.58 16.90
N GLU A 114 -3.57 2.53 15.69
CA GLU A 114 -4.20 3.17 14.52
C GLU A 114 -4.71 2.17 13.48
N ALA A 115 -4.64 0.85 13.75
CA ALA A 115 -5.01 -0.18 12.77
C ALA A 115 -6.53 -0.49 12.72
N ALA A 116 -7.31 -0.04 13.69
CA ALA A 116 -8.76 -0.28 13.78
C ALA A 116 -9.59 0.92 13.35
#